data_e2f7f342a4e5cee8e36cc240cc354885
#
_entry.id   e2f7f342a4e5cee8e36cc240cc354885
#
_cell.length_a   1.000
_cell.length_b   1.000
_cell.length_c   1.000
_cell.angle_alpha   90.00
_cell.angle_beta   90.00
_cell.angle_gamma   90.00
#
_symmetry.space_group_name_H-M   'P 1'
#
loop_
_entity.id
_entity.type
_entity.pdbx_description
1 polymer ?
#
loop_
_entity_poly.entity_id
_entity_poly.type
_entity_poly.pdbx_seq_one_letter_code
_entity_poly.pdbx_strand_id
1 'polypeptide(L)'
;MKKLLGILLVSISFSSFSQLYIAKAGETGFYSDTPLENIAALNKQVTAAIKVETSDVAVKMQMTQFQFPNKLMQEHFNENYMESSKYPIGTFTGKIQEKIDFKKDGIYDITSKGIFTIHGVKQDRTIAGKLTVKGSSLTLVSNFDVKLTDHKIDVPTIVIAKIAETISVKNSFVFEMQK
;
A
#
# COMPACT_ATOMS: atom_id res chain seq x y z
N MET A 1 -38.46 57.28 17.72
CA MET A 1 -37.39 56.98 16.76
C MET A 1 -36.62 55.76 17.27
N LYS A 2 -36.94 54.57 16.75
CA LYS A 2 -36.28 53.28 17.13
C LYS A 2 -35.13 53.03 16.15
N LYS A 3 -33.87 53.03 16.65
CA LYS A 3 -32.69 52.67 15.86
C LYS A 3 -32.57 51.16 15.83
N LEU A 4 -32.76 50.56 14.64
CA LEU A 4 -32.47 49.14 14.41
C LEU A 4 -30.96 49.01 14.22
N LEU A 5 -30.28 48.29 15.14
CA LEU A 5 -28.87 47.95 15.04
C LEU A 5 -28.79 46.60 14.33
N GLY A 6 -28.45 46.62 13.03
CA GLY A 6 -28.25 45.41 12.25
C GLY A 6 -26.92 44.73 12.62
N ILE A 7 -26.97 43.54 13.19
CA ILE A 7 -25.80 42.70 13.44
C ILE A 7 -25.42 41.99 12.14
N LEU A 8 -24.30 42.40 11.54
CA LEU A 8 -23.72 41.75 10.36
C LEU A 8 -23.01 40.47 10.83
N LEU A 9 -23.61 39.32 10.60
CA LEU A 9 -22.98 38.00 10.85
C LEU A 9 -21.96 37.75 9.74
N VAL A 10 -20.66 37.93 10.03
CA VAL A 10 -19.56 37.54 9.13
C VAL A 10 -19.32 36.03 9.27
N SER A 11 -19.77 35.25 8.29
CA SER A 11 -19.51 33.83 8.22
C SER A 11 -18.03 33.61 7.80
N ILE A 12 -17.17 33.28 8.75
CA ILE A 12 -15.78 32.87 8.46
C ILE A 12 -15.80 31.42 7.98
N SER A 13 -15.69 31.22 6.67
CA SER A 13 -15.52 29.91 6.09
C SER A 13 -14.10 29.41 6.37
N PHE A 14 -13.94 28.50 7.31
CA PHE A 14 -12.67 27.78 7.49
C PHE A 14 -12.50 26.81 6.33
N SER A 15 -11.59 27.12 5.40
CA SER A 15 -11.13 26.17 4.40
C SER A 15 -10.35 25.09 5.13
N SER A 16 -10.94 23.91 5.32
CA SER A 16 -10.25 22.73 5.83
C SER A 16 -9.32 22.25 4.71
N PHE A 17 -8.04 22.58 4.79
CA PHE A 17 -7.03 21.98 3.91
C PHE A 17 -6.87 20.51 4.31
N SER A 18 -7.32 19.63 3.42
CA SER A 18 -7.10 18.20 3.56
C SER A 18 -5.60 17.91 3.46
N GLN A 19 -5.00 17.42 4.55
CA GLN A 19 -3.58 17.05 4.56
C GLN A 19 -3.43 15.69 3.88
N LEU A 20 -2.74 15.68 2.74
CA LEU A 20 -2.45 14.50 1.94
C LEU A 20 -0.95 14.23 1.95
N TYR A 21 -0.57 13.05 2.38
CA TYR A 21 0.80 12.56 2.30
C TYR A 21 0.94 11.59 1.11
N ILE A 22 1.97 11.79 0.29
CA ILE A 22 2.21 10.97 -0.91
C ILE A 22 3.62 10.40 -0.90
N ALA A 23 3.73 9.09 -1.13
CA ALA A 23 4.97 8.40 -1.49
C ALA A 23 4.96 8.14 -3.00
N LYS A 24 5.88 8.76 -3.74
CA LYS A 24 5.97 8.65 -5.21
C LYS A 24 6.84 7.47 -5.67
N ALA A 25 7.74 7.00 -4.82
CA ALA A 25 8.70 5.94 -5.09
C ALA A 25 8.88 5.06 -3.86
N GLY A 26 7.80 4.39 -3.45
CA GLY A 26 7.83 3.39 -2.40
C GLY A 26 8.37 2.05 -2.90
N GLU A 27 8.74 1.20 -1.98
CA GLU A 27 9.25 -0.14 -2.26
C GLU A 27 8.27 -1.21 -1.79
N THR A 28 8.01 -2.20 -2.66
CA THR A 28 7.33 -3.44 -2.32
C THR A 28 8.18 -4.60 -2.79
N GLY A 29 8.61 -5.44 -1.88
CA GLY A 29 9.29 -6.69 -2.17
C GLY A 29 8.42 -7.89 -1.81
N PHE A 30 8.56 -8.98 -2.53
CA PHE A 30 7.99 -10.26 -2.13
C PHE A 30 9.04 -11.37 -2.11
N TYR A 31 8.77 -12.39 -1.30
CA TYR A 31 9.69 -13.49 -1.03
C TYR A 31 8.92 -14.80 -1.01
N SER A 32 9.35 -15.74 -1.85
CA SER A 32 8.93 -17.13 -1.84
C SER A 32 10.11 -17.95 -1.35
N ASP A 33 9.97 -18.57 -0.19
CA ASP A 33 11.03 -19.33 0.45
C ASP A 33 10.64 -20.81 0.49
N THR A 34 11.42 -21.64 -0.19
CA THR A 34 11.24 -23.11 -0.20
C THR A 34 12.59 -23.81 0.00
N PRO A 35 12.62 -25.07 0.44
CA PRO A 35 13.86 -25.82 0.57
C PRO A 35 14.66 -25.97 -0.74
N LEU A 36 14.00 -25.81 -1.89
CA LEU A 36 14.63 -25.99 -3.20
C LEU A 36 15.03 -24.67 -3.87
N GLU A 37 14.30 -23.58 -3.62
CA GLU A 37 14.55 -22.32 -4.30
C GLU A 37 14.03 -21.13 -3.50
N ASN A 38 14.82 -20.06 -3.42
CA ASN A 38 14.44 -18.78 -2.85
C ASN A 38 14.21 -17.78 -3.98
N ILE A 39 12.98 -17.30 -4.12
CA ILE A 39 12.61 -16.33 -5.12
C ILE A 39 12.32 -15.01 -4.43
N ALA A 40 12.97 -13.95 -4.90
CA ALA A 40 12.73 -12.59 -4.43
C ALA A 40 12.57 -11.62 -5.60
N ALA A 41 11.67 -10.68 -5.48
CA ALA A 41 11.55 -9.59 -6.42
C ALA A 41 11.23 -8.27 -5.69
N LEU A 42 11.64 -7.16 -6.29
CA LEU A 42 11.50 -5.83 -5.72
C LEU A 42 10.94 -4.85 -6.76
N ASN A 43 9.90 -4.13 -6.37
CA ASN A 43 9.35 -3.00 -7.12
C ASN A 43 9.65 -1.71 -6.34
N LYS A 44 10.41 -0.78 -6.95
CA LYS A 44 10.78 0.53 -6.37
C LYS A 44 9.95 1.69 -6.92
N GLN A 45 8.89 1.40 -7.65
CA GLN A 45 8.03 2.40 -8.29
C GLN A 45 6.58 2.31 -7.78
N VAL A 46 6.42 1.96 -6.51
CA VAL A 46 5.12 1.89 -5.87
C VAL A 46 4.70 3.27 -5.40
N THR A 47 3.47 3.67 -5.69
CA THR A 47 2.89 4.91 -5.18
C THR A 47 1.96 4.61 -4.03
N ALA A 48 2.01 5.45 -2.99
CA ALA A 48 1.09 5.34 -1.86
C ALA A 48 0.63 6.73 -1.42
N ALA A 49 -0.55 6.79 -0.78
CA ALA A 49 -1.11 8.02 -0.23
C ALA A 49 -1.78 7.75 1.12
N ILE A 50 -1.68 8.72 2.02
CA ILE A 50 -2.40 8.74 3.30
C ILE A 50 -3.13 10.08 3.41
N LYS A 51 -4.45 10.02 3.62
CA LYS A 51 -5.29 11.18 3.89
C LYS A 51 -5.52 11.30 5.40
N VAL A 52 -5.00 12.38 5.99
CA VAL A 52 -4.95 12.54 7.47
C VAL A 52 -6.33 12.56 8.10
N GLU A 53 -7.28 13.33 7.52
CA GLU A 53 -8.60 13.58 8.13
C GLU A 53 -9.47 12.33 8.22
N THR A 54 -9.30 11.42 7.25
CA THR A 54 -10.12 10.20 7.14
C THR A 54 -9.37 8.94 7.49
N SER A 55 -8.04 9.05 7.72
CA SER A 55 -7.12 7.92 7.92
C SER A 55 -7.14 6.92 6.74
N ASP A 56 -7.57 7.39 5.55
CA ASP A 56 -7.55 6.56 4.35
C ASP A 56 -6.12 6.32 3.90
N VAL A 57 -5.84 5.10 3.49
CA VAL A 57 -4.57 4.69 2.90
C VAL A 57 -4.83 4.01 1.56
N ALA A 58 -4.06 4.40 0.55
CA ALA A 58 -4.11 3.80 -0.77
C ALA A 58 -2.70 3.48 -1.25
N VAL A 59 -2.53 2.30 -1.86
CA VAL A 59 -1.27 1.86 -2.48
C VAL A 59 -1.58 1.38 -3.89
N LYS A 60 -0.73 1.73 -4.84
CA LYS A 60 -0.81 1.29 -6.23
C LYS A 60 0.55 0.87 -6.73
N MET A 61 0.63 -0.32 -7.35
CA MET A 61 1.84 -0.87 -7.93
C MET A 61 1.57 -1.42 -9.33
N GLN A 62 2.50 -1.21 -10.24
CA GLN A 62 2.47 -1.87 -11.55
C GLN A 62 3.19 -3.21 -11.45
N MET A 63 2.55 -4.30 -11.89
CA MET A 63 3.10 -5.65 -11.78
C MET A 63 4.38 -5.82 -12.61
N THR A 64 4.44 -5.20 -13.78
CA THR A 64 5.61 -5.23 -14.67
C THR A 64 6.86 -4.54 -14.11
N GLN A 65 6.73 -3.75 -13.01
CA GLN A 65 7.86 -3.06 -12.37
C GLN A 65 8.56 -3.89 -11.30
N PHE A 66 8.09 -5.12 -11.03
CA PHE A 66 8.86 -6.05 -10.20
C PHE A 66 10.11 -6.53 -10.94
N GLN A 67 11.27 -6.31 -10.33
CA GLN A 67 12.57 -6.69 -10.84
C GLN A 67 13.06 -7.95 -10.13
N PHE A 68 13.49 -8.92 -10.91
CA PHE A 68 14.06 -10.17 -10.43
C PHE A 68 15.56 -10.23 -10.76
N PRO A 69 16.36 -10.96 -9.96
CA PRO A 69 17.75 -11.24 -10.31
C PRO A 69 17.87 -12.04 -11.62
N ASN A 70 16.88 -12.89 -11.93
CA ASN A 70 16.82 -13.74 -13.11
C ASN A 70 15.71 -13.25 -14.06
N LYS A 71 16.08 -12.92 -15.30
CA LYS A 71 15.14 -12.43 -16.32
C LYS A 71 14.05 -13.45 -16.68
N LEU A 72 14.38 -14.74 -16.75
CA LEU A 72 13.39 -15.78 -17.04
C LEU A 72 12.34 -15.89 -15.94
N MET A 73 12.74 -15.73 -14.67
CA MET A 73 11.78 -15.67 -13.56
C MET A 73 10.87 -14.46 -13.67
N GLN A 74 11.39 -13.31 -14.11
CA GLN A 74 10.60 -12.11 -14.35
C GLN A 74 9.59 -12.28 -15.48
N GLU A 75 9.98 -12.94 -16.56
CA GLU A 75 9.08 -13.31 -17.67
C GLU A 75 7.97 -14.23 -17.18
N HIS A 76 8.31 -15.33 -16.51
CA HIS A 76 7.32 -16.25 -15.94
C HIS A 76 6.39 -15.57 -14.95
N PHE A 77 6.92 -14.69 -14.08
CA PHE A 77 6.08 -13.90 -13.16
C PHE A 77 5.05 -13.08 -13.93
N ASN A 78 5.45 -12.37 -14.97
CA ASN A 78 4.56 -11.50 -15.72
C ASN A 78 3.56 -12.28 -16.61
N GLU A 79 4.00 -13.36 -17.22
CA GLU A 79 3.20 -14.08 -18.23
C GLU A 79 2.32 -15.18 -17.61
N ASN A 80 2.91 -15.98 -16.70
CA ASN A 80 2.29 -17.22 -16.24
C ASN A 80 1.58 -17.08 -14.88
N TYR A 81 2.12 -16.21 -13.99
CA TYR A 81 1.58 -16.09 -12.62
C TYR A 81 0.71 -14.86 -12.44
N MET A 82 1.19 -13.70 -12.87
CA MET A 82 0.45 -12.45 -12.67
C MET A 82 -0.40 -12.05 -13.87
N GLU A 83 -0.19 -12.66 -15.03
CA GLU A 83 -0.84 -12.26 -16.29
C GLU A 83 -0.84 -10.72 -16.42
N SER A 84 0.36 -10.10 -16.30
CA SER A 84 0.51 -8.65 -16.11
C SER A 84 -0.01 -7.82 -17.29
N SER A 85 -0.16 -8.41 -18.46
CA SER A 85 -0.84 -7.79 -19.62
C SER A 85 -2.35 -7.62 -19.39
N LYS A 86 -2.97 -8.53 -18.64
CA LYS A 86 -4.39 -8.54 -18.32
C LYS A 86 -4.69 -7.87 -16.97
N TYR A 87 -3.82 -8.07 -16.00
CA TYR A 87 -3.93 -7.53 -14.64
C TYR A 87 -2.70 -6.66 -14.28
N PRO A 88 -2.51 -5.51 -14.95
CA PRO A 88 -1.27 -4.75 -14.84
C PRO A 88 -1.06 -4.08 -13.49
N ILE A 89 -2.12 -3.93 -12.68
CA ILE A 89 -2.09 -3.11 -11.47
C ILE A 89 -2.49 -3.93 -10.24
N GLY A 90 -1.65 -3.88 -9.21
CA GLY A 90 -2.02 -4.27 -7.85
C GLY A 90 -2.38 -3.04 -7.02
N THR A 91 -3.35 -3.17 -6.11
CA THR A 91 -3.79 -2.07 -5.24
C THR A 91 -4.11 -2.55 -3.84
N PHE A 92 -3.93 -1.64 -2.87
CA PHE A 92 -4.57 -1.73 -1.57
C PHE A 92 -5.30 -0.42 -1.32
N THR A 93 -6.55 -0.49 -0.86
CA THR A 93 -7.33 0.68 -0.45
C THR A 93 -8.02 0.36 0.86
N GLY A 94 -7.75 1.15 1.89
CA GLY A 94 -8.27 0.88 3.23
C GLY A 94 -8.15 2.06 4.16
N LYS A 95 -8.30 1.78 5.45
CA LYS A 95 -8.20 2.77 6.53
C LYS A 95 -7.29 2.27 7.64
N ILE A 96 -6.48 3.18 8.17
CA ILE A 96 -5.77 2.99 9.44
C ILE A 96 -6.80 3.04 10.56
N GLN A 97 -6.78 2.05 11.44
CA GLN A 97 -7.80 1.88 12.50
C GLN A 97 -7.47 2.69 13.74
N GLU A 98 -6.18 2.91 14.00
CA GLU A 98 -5.68 3.63 15.16
C GLU A 98 -5.78 5.14 14.93
N LYS A 99 -6.01 5.86 16.02
CA LYS A 99 -6.00 7.32 16.01
C LYS A 99 -4.55 7.81 16.09
N ILE A 100 -4.07 8.40 15.00
CA ILE A 100 -2.69 8.91 14.87
C ILE A 100 -2.69 10.42 15.03
N ASP A 101 -1.77 10.92 15.85
CA ASP A 101 -1.44 12.35 15.87
C ASP A 101 -0.29 12.63 14.89
N PHE A 102 -0.62 13.02 13.68
CA PHE A 102 0.34 13.30 12.62
C PHE A 102 1.20 14.56 12.86
N LYS A 103 0.93 15.32 13.95
CA LYS A 103 1.74 16.48 14.35
C LYS A 103 2.76 16.14 15.43
N LYS A 104 2.67 14.95 16.01
CA LYS A 104 3.57 14.51 17.08
C LYS A 104 4.54 13.46 16.56
N ASP A 105 5.83 13.76 16.63
CA ASP A 105 6.87 12.79 16.29
C ASP A 105 6.73 11.53 17.15
N GLY A 106 6.85 10.37 16.53
CA GLY A 106 6.72 9.10 17.22
C GLY A 106 6.63 7.91 16.28
N ILE A 107 6.63 6.72 16.87
CA ILE A 107 6.41 5.46 16.16
C ILE A 107 5.08 4.88 16.65
N TYR A 108 4.20 4.61 15.72
CA TYR A 108 2.85 4.12 15.96
C TYR A 108 2.71 2.72 15.34
N ASP A 109 2.34 1.74 16.14
CA ASP A 109 1.86 0.47 15.60
C ASP A 109 0.47 0.70 15.03
N ILE A 110 0.28 0.34 13.77
CA ILE A 110 -0.97 0.57 13.05
C ILE A 110 -1.50 -0.72 12.43
N THR A 111 -2.81 -0.71 12.22
CA THR A 111 -3.54 -1.75 11.50
C THR A 111 -4.36 -1.09 10.39
N SER A 112 -4.12 -1.47 9.15
CA SER A 112 -4.91 -1.01 8.01
C SER A 112 -5.90 -2.08 7.58
N LYS A 113 -7.21 -1.78 7.61
CA LYS A 113 -8.26 -2.67 7.09
C LYS A 113 -8.74 -2.15 5.74
N GLY A 114 -8.83 -3.04 4.76
CA GLY A 114 -9.23 -2.65 3.42
C GLY A 114 -9.22 -3.79 2.43
N ILE A 115 -9.26 -3.42 1.16
CA ILE A 115 -9.31 -4.34 0.03
C ILE A 115 -7.96 -4.37 -0.67
N PHE A 116 -7.35 -5.55 -0.71
CA PHE A 116 -6.17 -5.84 -1.50
C PHE A 116 -6.58 -6.49 -2.81
N THR A 117 -6.08 -5.99 -3.93
CA THR A 117 -6.42 -6.50 -5.26
C THR A 117 -5.15 -6.79 -6.02
N ILE A 118 -4.94 -8.04 -6.40
CA ILE A 118 -3.92 -8.50 -7.37
C ILE A 118 -4.54 -9.56 -8.26
N HIS A 119 -4.00 -9.75 -9.45
CA HIS A 119 -4.48 -10.74 -10.42
C HIS A 119 -6.02 -10.64 -10.67
N GLY A 120 -6.57 -9.41 -10.60
CA GLY A 120 -7.99 -9.14 -10.75
C GLY A 120 -8.89 -9.59 -9.60
N VAL A 121 -8.34 -10.20 -8.54
CA VAL A 121 -9.10 -10.74 -7.40
C VAL A 121 -8.99 -9.80 -6.21
N LYS A 122 -10.14 -9.42 -5.66
CA LYS A 122 -10.27 -8.59 -4.46
C LYS A 122 -10.38 -9.46 -3.22
N GLN A 123 -9.61 -9.13 -2.18
CA GLN A 123 -9.66 -9.78 -0.87
C GLN A 123 -9.69 -8.73 0.23
N ASP A 124 -10.55 -8.93 1.22
CA ASP A 124 -10.49 -8.17 2.46
C ASP A 124 -9.20 -8.50 3.21
N ARG A 125 -8.44 -7.50 3.59
CA ARG A 125 -7.16 -7.66 4.29
C ARG A 125 -7.05 -6.74 5.49
N THR A 126 -6.46 -7.29 6.53
CA THR A 126 -5.99 -6.55 7.70
C THR A 126 -4.47 -6.62 7.70
N ILE A 127 -3.82 -5.48 7.51
CA ILE A 127 -2.36 -5.39 7.37
C ILE A 127 -1.83 -4.59 8.55
N ALA A 128 -0.98 -5.21 9.36
CA ALA A 128 -0.26 -4.55 10.44
C ALA A 128 0.99 -3.85 9.89
N GLY A 129 1.37 -2.75 10.52
CA GLY A 129 2.56 -2.00 10.15
C GLY A 129 3.01 -1.04 11.24
N LYS A 130 4.14 -0.37 10.98
CA LYS A 130 4.67 0.70 11.82
C LYS A 130 4.71 2.00 11.02
N LEU A 131 4.04 3.02 11.54
CA LEU A 131 4.06 4.36 10.99
C LEU A 131 4.95 5.25 11.87
N THR A 132 6.03 5.74 11.29
CA THR A 132 6.91 6.72 11.94
C THR A 132 6.53 8.11 11.47
N VAL A 133 6.20 9.01 12.39
CA VAL A 133 6.01 10.44 12.14
C VAL A 133 7.28 11.17 12.55
N LYS A 134 7.85 11.96 11.62
CA LYS A 134 9.04 12.79 11.90
C LYS A 134 8.94 14.12 11.16
N GLY A 135 8.57 15.17 11.87
CA GLY A 135 8.32 16.49 11.27
C GLY A 135 7.23 16.42 10.21
N SER A 136 7.57 16.78 8.96
CA SER A 136 6.64 16.74 7.81
C SER A 136 6.72 15.45 6.99
N SER A 137 7.48 14.45 7.42
CA SER A 137 7.65 13.17 6.73
C SER A 137 7.04 12.02 7.52
N LEU A 138 6.46 11.07 6.80
CA LEU A 138 5.99 9.79 7.37
C LEU A 138 6.76 8.65 6.73
N THR A 139 7.06 7.62 7.53
CA THR A 139 7.60 6.35 7.01
C THR A 139 6.67 5.23 7.45
N LEU A 140 6.15 4.46 6.50
CA LEU A 140 5.32 3.29 6.77
C LEU A 140 6.07 2.03 6.32
N VAL A 141 6.23 1.10 7.24
CA VAL A 141 6.71 -0.26 6.95
C VAL A 141 5.66 -1.27 7.33
N SER A 142 5.47 -2.28 6.49
CA SER A 142 4.54 -3.38 6.76
C SER A 142 5.06 -4.70 6.20
N ASN A 143 4.61 -5.79 6.80
CA ASN A 143 4.89 -7.15 6.34
C ASN A 143 3.60 -7.97 6.48
N PHE A 144 3.24 -8.71 5.43
CA PHE A 144 2.06 -9.57 5.43
C PHE A 144 2.22 -10.69 4.41
N ASP A 145 1.45 -11.74 4.60
CA ASP A 145 1.49 -12.91 3.75
C ASP A 145 0.34 -12.91 2.74
N VAL A 146 0.61 -13.41 1.54
CA VAL A 146 -0.35 -13.58 0.45
C VAL A 146 -0.39 -15.04 0.05
N LYS A 147 -1.53 -15.68 0.25
CA LYS A 147 -1.76 -17.03 -0.26
C LYS A 147 -2.16 -16.93 -1.74
N LEU A 148 -1.41 -17.60 -2.61
CA LEU A 148 -1.59 -17.50 -4.06
C LEU A 148 -2.98 -17.93 -4.52
N THR A 149 -3.53 -19.00 -3.94
CA THR A 149 -4.86 -19.53 -4.27
C THR A 149 -6.00 -18.54 -3.95
N ASP A 150 -5.83 -17.66 -2.91
CA ASP A 150 -6.81 -16.63 -2.59
C ASP A 150 -7.00 -15.62 -3.73
N HIS A 151 -5.98 -15.49 -4.57
CA HIS A 151 -5.98 -14.60 -5.73
C HIS A 151 -6.05 -15.33 -7.08
N LYS A 152 -6.40 -16.64 -7.07
CA LYS A 152 -6.49 -17.48 -8.28
C LYS A 152 -5.19 -17.49 -9.08
N ILE A 153 -4.07 -17.45 -8.38
CA ILE A 153 -2.74 -17.59 -8.98
C ILE A 153 -2.37 -19.07 -8.89
N ASP A 154 -2.36 -19.74 -10.03
CA ASP A 154 -2.07 -21.16 -10.12
C ASP A 154 -0.58 -21.40 -10.26
N VAL A 155 -0.05 -22.35 -9.48
CA VAL A 155 1.34 -22.82 -9.57
C VAL A 155 1.34 -24.19 -10.24
N PRO A 156 1.95 -24.33 -11.44
CA PRO A 156 2.03 -25.62 -12.11
C PRO A 156 2.71 -26.70 -11.24
N THR A 157 2.18 -27.91 -11.27
CA THR A 157 2.65 -29.03 -10.43
C THR A 157 4.15 -29.33 -10.60
N ILE A 158 4.70 -29.10 -11.78
CA ILE A 158 6.13 -29.32 -12.10
C ILE A 158 7.07 -28.38 -11.32
N VAL A 159 6.58 -27.23 -10.87
CA VAL A 159 7.36 -26.23 -10.12
C VAL A 159 6.83 -25.99 -8.71
N ILE A 160 5.84 -26.76 -8.26
CA ILE A 160 5.18 -26.56 -6.95
C ILE A 160 6.15 -26.67 -5.77
N ALA A 161 7.22 -27.47 -5.91
CA ALA A 161 8.25 -27.59 -4.88
C ALA A 161 9.21 -26.40 -4.81
N LYS A 162 9.17 -25.50 -5.80
CA LYS A 162 10.05 -24.34 -5.93
C LYS A 162 9.36 -23.01 -5.61
N ILE A 163 8.04 -23.00 -5.52
CA ILE A 163 7.25 -21.78 -5.25
C ILE A 163 6.39 -22.03 -4.02
N ALA A 164 6.56 -21.20 -3.00
CA ALA A 164 5.75 -21.30 -1.78
C ALA A 164 4.27 -20.97 -2.08
N GLU A 165 3.35 -21.70 -1.49
CA GLU A 165 1.92 -21.42 -1.58
C GLU A 165 1.54 -20.06 -0.98
N THR A 166 2.35 -19.63 -0.01
CA THR A 166 2.19 -18.35 0.70
C THR A 166 3.44 -17.52 0.53
N ILE A 167 3.27 -16.33 0.01
CA ILE A 167 4.32 -15.38 -0.33
C ILE A 167 4.38 -14.29 0.74
N SER A 168 5.57 -14.03 1.31
CA SER A 168 5.77 -12.91 2.23
C SER A 168 5.99 -11.62 1.46
N VAL A 169 5.21 -10.58 1.78
CA VAL A 169 5.28 -9.26 1.15
C VAL A 169 5.75 -8.24 2.16
N LYS A 170 6.78 -7.46 1.80
CA LYS A 170 7.34 -6.37 2.62
C LYS A 170 7.21 -5.05 1.88
N ASN A 171 6.74 -4.03 2.59
CA ASN A 171 6.59 -2.67 2.06
C ASN A 171 7.38 -1.67 2.89
N SER A 172 7.88 -0.65 2.18
CA SER A 172 8.51 0.53 2.78
C SER A 172 8.15 1.76 1.96
N PHE A 173 7.44 2.71 2.58
CA PHE A 173 6.98 3.94 1.94
C PHE A 173 7.44 5.15 2.74
N VAL A 174 8.08 6.10 2.07
CA VAL A 174 8.40 7.41 2.64
C VAL A 174 7.46 8.43 1.99
N PHE A 175 6.66 9.07 2.82
CA PHE A 175 5.66 10.04 2.39
C PHE A 175 6.11 11.46 2.68
N GLU A 176 5.78 12.36 1.77
CA GLU A 176 5.91 13.80 1.93
C GLU A 176 4.54 14.46 1.88
N MET A 177 4.36 15.52 2.67
CA MET A 177 3.12 16.28 2.66
C MET A 177 2.97 17.00 1.32
N GLN A 178 1.84 16.80 0.66
CA GLN A 178 1.48 17.55 -0.54
C GLN A 178 1.11 18.98 -0.13
N LYS A 179 1.78 19.95 -0.72
CA LYS A 179 1.48 21.38 -0.54
C LYS A 179 0.34 21.83 -1.45
#